data_7cac9cbad3460d91161d18d12d44b67c
#
_entry.id   7cac9cbad3460d91161d18d12d44b67c
#
_cell.length_a   1.000
_cell.length_b   1.000
_cell.length_c   1.000
_cell.angle_alpha   90.00
_cell.angle_beta   90.00
_cell.angle_gamma   90.00
#
_symmetry.space_group_name_H-M   'P 1'
#
loop_
_entity.id
_entity.type
_entity.pdbx_description
1 polymer ?
#
loop_
_entity_poly.entity_id
_entity_poly.type
_entity_poly.pdbx_seq_one_letter_code
_entity_poly.pdbx_strand_id
1 'polypeptide(L)'
;LRQEEKFEVRWYLSIVPLNMAIGSSGILTTLVALSLGANVADLGVMTAAGAATTIILSSVWGRLSDSSGNRKNFLLLFFAALGPIFLVLSMTNYVLQLIIIYALMAVFTSGIAPIAVMYTVENCKAKDWQNSLARYNSVTSLGTIFGLVANTVVATFFQTHWLFYISSAMCFIAASVFWITGREPEITLERHHFPIIHFRDAERFISPKPFFHYLHMQRLMAFVRKPQIDVRRLKPLQLLFLACFVHWTGIFFYGVGQTPLMKDLGLSDSVILAINALTNVASAVAFIKIVPLMKHDHKRLLKNVVVSRVGLILGWATLPIFLVRPFSLVFVFPMALSVAFTIFYTLIWMPIMTFAISQAPEHHKGVVQGELLSVIALANVVGSTIGGLVITYFGYTVGFVLAALIALLMIPIISRIDMI
;
A
#
# COMPACT_ATOMS: atom_id res chain seq x y z
N LEU A 1 -2.18 33.97 11.47
CA LEU A 1 -1.36 33.29 10.45
C LEU A 1 -0.18 32.50 11.06
N ARG A 2 0.65 33.11 11.94
CA ARG A 2 1.82 32.42 12.54
C ARG A 2 1.49 31.30 13.55
N GLN A 3 0.32 31.32 14.19
CA GLN A 3 -0.05 30.27 15.16
C GLN A 3 -0.61 29.02 14.47
N GLU A 4 -1.40 29.18 13.40
CA GLU A 4 -1.95 28.08 12.59
C GLU A 4 -0.82 27.31 11.87
N GLU A 5 0.12 28.03 11.23
CA GLU A 5 1.30 27.41 10.59
C GLU A 5 2.19 26.67 11.59
N LYS A 6 2.39 27.21 12.81
CA LYS A 6 3.16 26.54 13.86
C LYS A 6 2.48 25.27 14.37
N PHE A 7 1.15 25.23 14.35
CA PHE A 7 0.40 24.05 14.75
C PHE A 7 0.50 22.95 13.71
N GLU A 8 0.30 23.27 12.42
CA GLU A 8 0.42 22.33 11.31
C GLU A 8 1.77 21.60 11.31
N VAL A 9 2.86 22.33 11.52
CA VAL A 9 4.20 21.74 11.57
C VAL A 9 4.41 20.82 12.77
N ARG A 10 3.80 21.09 13.92
CA ARG A 10 4.07 20.34 15.17
C ARG A 10 3.52 18.92 15.15
N TRP A 11 2.31 18.69 14.67
CA TRP A 11 1.75 17.35 14.68
C TRP A 11 2.41 16.43 13.64
N TYR A 12 2.98 16.97 12.55
CA TYR A 12 3.76 16.19 11.59
C TYR A 12 4.98 15.50 12.25
N LEU A 13 5.47 16.02 13.37
CA LEU A 13 6.55 15.37 14.13
C LEU A 13 6.16 13.98 14.63
N SER A 14 4.89 13.72 14.87
CA SER A 14 4.40 12.39 15.26
C SER A 14 4.32 11.42 14.08
N ILE A 15 4.17 11.93 12.85
CA ILE A 15 4.06 11.11 11.64
C ILE A 15 5.40 10.46 11.28
N VAL A 16 6.53 11.11 11.61
CA VAL A 16 7.86 10.54 11.33
C VAL A 16 8.08 9.22 12.08
N PRO A 17 8.04 9.17 13.43
CA PRO A 17 8.25 7.91 14.16
C PRO A 17 7.17 6.87 13.84
N LEU A 18 5.93 7.29 13.61
CA LEU A 18 4.89 6.36 13.16
C LEU A 18 5.27 5.65 11.85
N ASN A 19 5.68 6.42 10.84
CA ASN A 19 6.04 5.83 9.55
C ASN A 19 7.40 5.14 9.55
N MET A 20 8.29 5.45 10.50
CA MET A 20 9.46 4.61 10.76
C MET A 20 9.05 3.19 11.16
N ALA A 21 8.00 3.05 11.97
CA ALA A 21 7.49 1.75 12.39
C ALA A 21 6.68 1.05 11.29
N ILE A 22 5.61 1.69 10.79
CA ILE A 22 4.67 1.04 9.86
C ILE A 22 5.21 0.94 8.43
N GLY A 23 6.05 1.88 8.00
CA GLY A 23 6.59 1.90 6.63
C GLY A 23 7.51 0.73 6.31
N SER A 24 8.17 0.15 7.31
CA SER A 24 9.03 -1.03 7.16
C SER A 24 8.34 -2.34 7.57
N SER A 25 7.16 -2.26 8.20
CA SER A 25 6.50 -3.42 8.83
C SER A 25 6.22 -4.57 7.88
N GLY A 26 5.82 -4.32 6.65
CA GLY A 26 5.53 -5.35 5.65
C GLY A 26 6.75 -6.21 5.34
N ILE A 27 7.93 -5.58 5.13
CA ILE A 27 9.18 -6.30 4.88
C ILE A 27 9.65 -7.04 6.14
N LEU A 28 9.61 -6.39 7.31
CA LEU A 28 10.00 -7.01 8.57
C LEU A 28 9.16 -8.25 8.86
N THR A 29 7.85 -8.16 8.70
CA THR A 29 6.94 -9.28 8.94
C THR A 29 7.21 -10.42 7.95
N THR A 30 7.51 -10.10 6.69
CA THR A 30 7.90 -11.11 5.69
C THR A 30 9.20 -11.82 6.07
N LEU A 31 10.23 -11.08 6.49
CA LEU A 31 11.52 -11.65 6.91
C LEU A 31 11.38 -12.54 8.14
N VAL A 32 10.59 -12.11 9.13
CA VAL A 32 10.29 -12.92 10.31
C VAL A 32 9.46 -14.15 9.94
N ALA A 33 8.46 -14.04 9.05
CA ALA A 33 7.72 -15.20 8.58
C ALA A 33 8.65 -16.26 7.96
N LEU A 34 9.58 -15.83 7.10
CA LEU A 34 10.59 -16.71 6.49
C LEU A 34 11.50 -17.36 7.54
N SER A 35 11.92 -16.59 8.57
CA SER A 35 12.74 -17.16 9.66
C SER A 35 11.99 -18.19 10.50
N LEU A 36 10.66 -18.11 10.57
CA LEU A 36 9.78 -19.09 11.21
C LEU A 36 9.44 -20.28 10.30
N GLY A 37 9.99 -20.34 9.09
CA GLY A 37 9.78 -21.44 8.14
C GLY A 37 8.55 -21.27 7.25
N ALA A 38 7.99 -20.05 7.13
CA ALA A 38 6.90 -19.79 6.19
C ALA A 38 7.33 -20.03 4.75
N ASN A 39 6.46 -20.65 3.98
CA ASN A 39 6.62 -20.76 2.54
C ASN A 39 5.97 -19.56 1.82
N VAL A 40 6.13 -19.47 0.48
CA VAL A 40 5.60 -18.34 -0.29
C VAL A 40 4.07 -18.29 -0.27
N ALA A 41 3.37 -19.45 -0.14
CA ALA A 41 1.91 -19.47 0.00
C ALA A 41 1.45 -18.86 1.32
N ASP A 42 2.18 -19.10 2.43
CA ASP A 42 1.88 -18.47 3.73
C ASP A 42 2.01 -16.95 3.65
N LEU A 43 3.04 -16.45 2.97
CA LEU A 43 3.22 -15.02 2.72
C LEU A 43 2.12 -14.44 1.83
N GLY A 44 1.66 -15.22 0.85
CA GLY A 44 0.51 -14.87 0.02
C GLY A 44 -0.77 -14.70 0.84
N VAL A 45 -1.04 -15.65 1.74
CA VAL A 45 -2.19 -15.59 2.66
C VAL A 45 -2.05 -14.42 3.63
N MET A 46 -0.86 -14.18 4.18
CA MET A 46 -0.58 -13.07 5.10
C MET A 46 -0.87 -11.71 4.44
N THR A 47 -0.32 -11.47 3.25
CA THR A 47 -0.54 -10.21 2.53
C THR A 47 -1.98 -10.04 2.08
N ALA A 48 -2.64 -11.13 1.65
CA ALA A 48 -4.06 -11.14 1.30
C ALA A 48 -4.95 -10.82 2.50
N ALA A 49 -4.68 -11.40 3.67
CA ALA A 49 -5.42 -11.12 4.91
C ALA A 49 -5.31 -9.65 5.31
N GLY A 50 -4.10 -9.07 5.26
CA GLY A 50 -3.90 -7.64 5.51
C GLY A 50 -4.65 -6.75 4.52
N ALA A 51 -4.58 -7.05 3.23
CA ALA A 51 -5.29 -6.30 2.19
C ALA A 51 -6.81 -6.41 2.32
N ALA A 52 -7.35 -7.60 2.57
CA ALA A 52 -8.77 -7.81 2.80
C ALA A 52 -9.28 -7.02 4.02
N THR A 53 -8.53 -7.06 5.13
CA THR A 53 -8.81 -6.28 6.33
C THR A 53 -8.85 -4.77 6.02
N THR A 54 -7.88 -4.29 5.25
CA THR A 54 -7.81 -2.88 4.85
C THR A 54 -9.02 -2.46 4.00
N ILE A 55 -9.43 -3.28 3.01
CA ILE A 55 -10.61 -3.00 2.18
C ILE A 55 -11.87 -2.81 3.03
N ILE A 56 -12.08 -3.73 3.98
CA ILE A 56 -13.28 -3.75 4.81
C ILE A 56 -13.27 -2.56 5.80
N LEU A 57 -12.17 -2.36 6.49
CA LEU A 57 -12.13 -1.48 7.66
C LEU A 57 -11.78 -0.03 7.36
N SER A 58 -11.10 0.28 6.27
CA SER A 58 -10.82 1.68 5.92
C SER A 58 -12.08 2.54 5.80
N SER A 59 -13.13 1.99 5.17
CA SER A 59 -14.44 2.66 5.04
C SER A 59 -15.19 2.74 6.37
N VAL A 60 -15.06 1.72 7.23
CA VAL A 60 -15.69 1.69 8.56
C VAL A 60 -15.06 2.77 9.44
N TRP A 61 -13.74 2.83 9.50
CA TRP A 61 -13.02 3.83 10.29
C TRP A 61 -13.29 5.27 9.82
N GLY A 62 -13.36 5.49 8.51
CA GLY A 62 -13.74 6.80 7.96
C GLY A 62 -15.11 7.24 8.49
N ARG A 63 -16.14 6.39 8.37
CA ARG A 63 -17.50 6.69 8.85
C ARG A 63 -17.58 6.89 10.36
N LEU A 64 -16.90 6.03 11.13
CA LEU A 64 -16.88 6.17 12.60
C LEU A 64 -16.23 7.49 13.02
N SER A 65 -15.13 7.87 12.38
CA SER A 65 -14.47 9.14 12.61
C SER A 65 -15.36 10.34 12.23
N ASP A 66 -16.04 10.27 11.09
CA ASP A 66 -16.96 11.33 10.64
C ASP A 66 -18.17 11.47 11.57
N SER A 67 -18.76 10.36 12.02
CA SER A 67 -19.93 10.37 12.90
C SER A 67 -19.62 10.82 14.33
N SER A 68 -18.44 10.48 14.86
CA SER A 68 -18.02 10.84 16.22
C SER A 68 -17.49 12.27 16.32
N GLY A 69 -16.98 12.80 15.20
CA GLY A 69 -16.38 14.12 15.17
C GLY A 69 -15.01 14.25 15.86
N ASN A 70 -14.41 13.15 16.31
CA ASN A 70 -13.21 13.13 17.14
C ASN A 70 -12.00 12.53 16.41
N ARG A 71 -11.53 13.18 15.35
CA ARG A 71 -10.43 12.66 14.50
C ARG A 71 -9.13 12.47 15.29
N LYS A 72 -8.82 13.39 16.21
CA LYS A 72 -7.64 13.29 17.08
C LYS A 72 -7.65 11.98 17.88
N ASN A 73 -8.78 11.65 18.53
CA ASN A 73 -8.86 10.48 19.39
C ASN A 73 -8.72 9.17 18.60
N PHE A 74 -9.24 9.10 17.36
CA PHE A 74 -9.03 7.94 16.49
C PHE A 74 -7.57 7.77 16.09
N LEU A 75 -6.89 8.85 15.67
CA LEU A 75 -5.47 8.78 15.33
C LEU A 75 -4.63 8.38 16.55
N LEU A 76 -4.93 8.95 17.73
CA LEU A 76 -4.24 8.60 18.97
C LEU A 76 -4.45 7.12 19.33
N LEU A 77 -5.68 6.63 19.22
CA LEU A 77 -6.00 5.21 19.44
C LEU A 77 -5.17 4.31 18.50
N PHE A 78 -5.11 4.64 17.21
CA PHE A 78 -4.37 3.83 16.25
C PHE A 78 -2.86 3.85 16.53
N PHE A 79 -2.28 5.00 16.82
CA PHE A 79 -0.86 5.11 17.14
C PHE A 79 -0.52 4.32 18.43
N ALA A 80 -1.35 4.45 19.45
CA ALA A 80 -1.17 3.73 20.70
C ALA A 80 -1.39 2.22 20.57
N ALA A 81 -2.38 1.78 19.79
CA ALA A 81 -2.69 0.36 19.61
C ALA A 81 -1.60 -0.39 18.84
N LEU A 82 -0.90 0.27 17.92
CA LEU A 82 0.16 -0.35 17.13
C LEU A 82 1.38 -0.72 17.99
N GLY A 83 1.68 0.03 19.06
CA GLY A 83 2.78 -0.28 19.97
C GLY A 83 2.71 -1.71 20.55
N PRO A 84 1.64 -2.06 21.28
CA PRO A 84 1.45 -3.43 21.77
C PRO A 84 1.40 -4.49 20.67
N ILE A 85 0.83 -4.18 19.50
CA ILE A 85 0.78 -5.12 18.38
C ILE A 85 2.20 -5.46 17.89
N PHE A 86 3.10 -4.48 17.76
CA PHE A 86 4.49 -4.73 17.41
C PHE A 86 5.22 -5.53 18.53
N LEU A 87 4.91 -5.30 19.81
CA LEU A 87 5.45 -6.15 20.89
C LEU A 87 5.00 -7.60 20.74
N VAL A 88 3.72 -7.83 20.45
CA VAL A 88 3.23 -9.19 20.24
C VAL A 88 3.84 -9.82 18.97
N LEU A 89 4.06 -9.05 17.90
CA LEU A 89 4.78 -9.51 16.70
C LEU A 89 6.22 -9.96 17.02
N SER A 90 6.90 -9.29 17.96
CA SER A 90 8.26 -9.69 18.37
C SER A 90 8.32 -11.02 19.11
N MET A 91 7.20 -11.46 19.69
CA MET A 91 7.06 -12.68 20.48
C MET A 91 6.46 -13.85 19.69
N THR A 92 6.21 -13.68 18.39
CA THR A 92 5.60 -14.73 17.55
C THR A 92 6.58 -15.86 17.30
N ASN A 93 6.13 -17.10 17.48
CA ASN A 93 6.91 -18.31 17.25
C ASN A 93 6.32 -19.21 16.15
N TYR A 94 5.13 -18.89 15.65
CA TYR A 94 4.42 -19.68 14.65
C TYR A 94 3.91 -18.79 13.52
N VAL A 95 4.01 -19.29 12.30
CA VAL A 95 3.56 -18.58 11.09
C VAL A 95 2.08 -18.18 11.17
N LEU A 96 1.20 -19.07 11.62
CA LEU A 96 -0.23 -18.78 11.77
C LEU A 96 -0.49 -17.62 12.76
N GLN A 97 0.23 -17.61 13.88
CA GLN A 97 0.16 -16.52 14.86
C GLN A 97 0.57 -15.19 14.23
N LEU A 98 1.65 -15.19 13.46
CA LEU A 98 2.14 -14.02 12.74
C LEU A 98 1.11 -13.49 11.74
N ILE A 99 0.46 -14.37 10.96
CA ILE A 99 -0.60 -14.01 10.00
C ILE A 99 -1.77 -13.32 10.70
N ILE A 100 -2.23 -13.89 11.83
CA ILE A 100 -3.36 -13.33 12.60
C ILE A 100 -3.00 -11.94 13.14
N ILE A 101 -1.80 -11.78 13.72
CA ILE A 101 -1.39 -10.49 14.31
C ILE A 101 -1.12 -9.46 13.21
N TYR A 102 -0.60 -9.88 12.05
CA TYR A 102 -0.46 -9.00 10.88
C TYR A 102 -1.82 -8.50 10.38
N ALA A 103 -2.83 -9.36 10.31
CA ALA A 103 -4.19 -8.95 9.99
C ALA A 103 -4.76 -7.99 11.07
N LEU A 104 -4.48 -8.23 12.35
CA LEU A 104 -4.85 -7.32 13.43
C LEU A 104 -4.15 -5.95 13.31
N MET A 105 -2.87 -5.93 12.93
CA MET A 105 -2.15 -4.69 12.62
C MET A 105 -2.85 -3.93 11.48
N ALA A 106 -3.30 -4.62 10.44
CA ALA A 106 -4.03 -4.02 9.33
C ALA A 106 -5.36 -3.38 9.75
N VAL A 107 -6.01 -3.87 10.83
CA VAL A 107 -7.22 -3.23 11.41
C VAL A 107 -6.96 -1.78 11.75
N PHE A 108 -5.87 -1.49 12.46
CA PHE A 108 -5.55 -0.13 12.91
C PHE A 108 -4.87 0.71 11.83
N THR A 109 -3.97 0.13 11.06
CA THR A 109 -3.28 0.86 9.98
C THR A 109 -4.22 1.31 8.87
N SER A 110 -5.30 0.55 8.60
CA SER A 110 -6.31 0.90 7.58
C SER A 110 -7.05 2.21 7.85
N GLY A 111 -7.17 2.62 9.12
CA GLY A 111 -7.84 3.87 9.51
C GLY A 111 -6.92 5.09 9.49
N ILE A 112 -5.60 4.90 9.54
CA ILE A 112 -4.65 6.01 9.67
C ILE A 112 -4.72 6.95 8.46
N ALA A 113 -4.57 6.41 7.25
CA ALA A 113 -4.48 7.23 6.05
C ALA A 113 -5.74 8.08 5.79
N PRO A 114 -6.97 7.51 5.76
CA PRO A 114 -8.17 8.30 5.49
C PRO A 114 -8.41 9.36 6.57
N ILE A 115 -8.20 9.03 7.85
CA ILE A 115 -8.44 9.97 8.95
C ILE A 115 -7.36 11.05 9.02
N ALA A 116 -6.09 10.72 8.79
CA ALA A 116 -4.99 11.69 8.78
C ALA A 116 -5.10 12.69 7.62
N VAL A 117 -5.54 12.24 6.45
CA VAL A 117 -5.81 13.12 5.30
C VAL A 117 -6.91 14.14 5.68
N MET A 118 -8.03 13.68 6.22
CA MET A 118 -9.12 14.57 6.65
C MET A 118 -8.71 15.47 7.80
N TYR A 119 -7.96 14.94 8.78
CA TYR A 119 -7.39 15.73 9.87
C TYR A 119 -6.48 16.86 9.35
N THR A 120 -5.66 16.58 8.33
CA THR A 120 -4.82 17.58 7.68
C THR A 120 -5.66 18.68 7.02
N VAL A 121 -6.68 18.29 6.26
CA VAL A 121 -7.55 19.21 5.51
C VAL A 121 -8.38 20.09 6.45
N GLU A 122 -8.94 19.53 7.52
CA GLU A 122 -9.74 20.27 8.50
C GLU A 122 -8.91 21.23 9.38
N ASN A 123 -7.61 20.99 9.52
CA ASN A 123 -6.71 21.89 10.28
C ASN A 123 -6.06 22.98 9.42
N CYS A 124 -6.40 23.11 8.13
CA CYS A 124 -5.86 24.15 7.26
C CYS A 124 -6.94 24.82 6.42
N LYS A 125 -6.63 26.00 5.86
CA LYS A 125 -7.56 26.75 4.99
C LYS A 125 -7.66 26.05 3.63
N ALA A 126 -8.84 26.14 2.99
CA ALA A 126 -9.11 25.50 1.70
C ALA A 126 -8.05 25.81 0.61
N LYS A 127 -7.51 27.02 0.58
CA LYS A 127 -6.45 27.43 -0.35
C LYS A 127 -5.11 26.71 -0.12
N ASP A 128 -4.89 26.15 1.07
CA ASP A 128 -3.63 25.55 1.49
C ASP A 128 -3.70 24.01 1.50
N TRP A 129 -4.86 23.39 1.22
CA TRP A 129 -5.07 21.94 1.25
C TRP A 129 -4.03 21.17 0.47
N GLN A 130 -3.76 21.58 -0.77
CA GLN A 130 -2.80 20.90 -1.64
C GLN A 130 -1.38 20.89 -1.05
N ASN A 131 -0.96 22.04 -0.50
CA ASN A 131 0.35 22.16 0.12
C ASN A 131 0.46 21.36 1.42
N SER A 132 -0.57 21.37 2.25
CA SER A 132 -0.61 20.62 3.51
C SER A 132 -0.62 19.11 3.28
N LEU A 133 -1.38 18.62 2.31
CA LEU A 133 -1.37 17.21 1.90
C LEU A 133 -0.03 16.80 1.29
N ALA A 134 0.60 17.68 0.49
CA ALA A 134 1.94 17.43 -0.05
C ALA A 134 2.98 17.32 1.07
N ARG A 135 2.93 18.20 2.08
CA ARG A 135 3.78 18.13 3.29
C ARG A 135 3.55 16.84 4.08
N TYR A 136 2.27 16.47 4.34
CA TYR A 136 1.91 15.22 5.00
C TYR A 136 2.53 14.01 4.28
N ASN A 137 2.34 13.90 2.97
CA ASN A 137 2.89 12.79 2.18
C ASN A 137 4.42 12.78 2.16
N SER A 138 5.06 13.96 2.12
CA SER A 138 6.52 14.07 2.19
C SER A 138 7.07 13.58 3.53
N VAL A 139 6.44 13.98 4.65
CA VAL A 139 6.83 13.55 5.99
C VAL A 139 6.61 12.03 6.17
N THR A 140 5.50 11.49 5.66
CA THR A 140 5.23 10.05 5.63
C THR A 140 6.33 9.29 4.89
N SER A 141 6.71 9.75 3.70
CA SER A 141 7.77 9.13 2.89
C SER A 141 9.14 9.21 3.57
N LEU A 142 9.47 10.35 4.17
CA LEU A 142 10.72 10.51 4.93
C LEU A 142 10.75 9.58 6.14
N GLY A 143 9.65 9.48 6.89
CA GLY A 143 9.55 8.53 8.00
C GLY A 143 9.80 7.10 7.57
N THR A 144 9.19 6.66 6.46
CA THR A 144 9.41 5.32 5.88
C THR A 144 10.88 5.09 5.51
N ILE A 145 11.51 6.04 4.84
CA ILE A 145 12.93 5.95 4.45
C ILE A 145 13.82 5.85 5.69
N PHE A 146 13.62 6.73 6.68
CA PHE A 146 14.38 6.69 7.93
C PHE A 146 14.18 5.37 8.69
N GLY A 147 12.96 4.84 8.72
CA GLY A 147 12.66 3.54 9.32
C GLY A 147 13.40 2.39 8.63
N LEU A 148 13.37 2.35 7.31
CA LEU A 148 14.08 1.32 6.53
C LEU A 148 15.60 1.43 6.71
N VAL A 149 16.17 2.63 6.70
CA VAL A 149 17.62 2.85 6.92
C VAL A 149 18.01 2.44 8.34
N ALA A 150 17.26 2.86 9.35
CA ALA A 150 17.50 2.49 10.75
C ALA A 150 17.42 0.96 10.92
N ASN A 151 16.38 0.33 10.38
CA ASN A 151 16.23 -1.12 10.43
C ASN A 151 17.33 -1.86 9.68
N THR A 152 17.83 -1.32 8.56
CA THR A 152 18.99 -1.86 7.84
C THR A 152 20.22 -1.91 8.75
N VAL A 153 20.53 -0.81 9.42
CA VAL A 153 21.68 -0.72 10.33
C VAL A 153 21.52 -1.66 11.51
N VAL A 154 20.36 -1.69 12.15
CA VAL A 154 20.11 -2.54 13.32
C VAL A 154 20.12 -4.02 12.94
N ALA A 155 19.61 -4.39 11.75
CA ALA A 155 19.59 -5.77 11.26
C ALA A 155 21.02 -6.33 10.96
N THR A 156 22.06 -5.49 10.92
CA THR A 156 23.45 -5.98 10.83
C THR A 156 23.97 -6.54 12.15
N PHE A 157 23.40 -6.11 13.28
CA PHE A 157 23.88 -6.46 14.61
C PHE A 157 22.90 -7.35 15.39
N PHE A 158 21.60 -7.27 15.07
CA PHE A 158 20.53 -7.94 15.79
C PHE A 158 19.64 -8.75 14.85
N GLN A 159 19.00 -9.78 15.40
CA GLN A 159 18.01 -10.58 14.67
C GLN A 159 16.76 -9.72 14.36
N THR A 160 16.08 -10.06 13.27
CA THR A 160 14.95 -9.29 12.74
C THR A 160 13.79 -9.11 13.73
N HIS A 161 13.59 -10.06 14.67
CA HIS A 161 12.60 -9.93 15.75
C HIS A 161 12.81 -8.69 16.63
N TRP A 162 14.07 -8.31 16.89
CA TRP A 162 14.40 -7.13 17.70
C TRP A 162 13.92 -5.82 17.07
N LEU A 163 13.78 -5.78 15.75
CA LEU A 163 13.32 -4.60 15.03
C LEU A 163 11.85 -4.25 15.35
N PHE A 164 11.06 -5.24 15.75
CA PHE A 164 9.69 -4.98 16.21
C PHE A 164 9.64 -4.24 17.56
N TYR A 165 10.61 -4.43 18.45
CA TYR A 165 10.70 -3.61 19.68
C TYR A 165 10.97 -2.15 19.34
N ILE A 166 11.85 -1.89 18.36
CA ILE A 166 12.10 -0.53 17.88
C ILE A 166 10.84 0.06 17.26
N SER A 167 10.15 -0.70 16.42
CA SER A 167 8.88 -0.27 15.81
C SER A 167 7.82 0.03 16.89
N SER A 168 7.73 -0.79 17.93
CA SER A 168 6.85 -0.55 19.08
C SER A 168 7.21 0.75 19.81
N ALA A 169 8.48 0.97 20.12
CA ALA A 169 8.95 2.20 20.75
C ALA A 169 8.62 3.43 19.89
N MET A 170 8.81 3.34 18.57
CA MET A 170 8.46 4.44 17.66
C MET A 170 6.95 4.73 17.63
N CYS A 171 6.08 3.70 17.74
CA CYS A 171 4.64 3.90 17.86
C CYS A 171 4.25 4.60 19.17
N PHE A 172 4.86 4.23 20.31
CA PHE A 172 4.62 4.92 21.56
C PHE A 172 5.13 6.37 21.56
N ILE A 173 6.30 6.64 20.95
CA ILE A 173 6.81 7.98 20.73
C ILE A 173 5.83 8.77 19.85
N ALA A 174 5.35 8.18 18.75
CA ALA A 174 4.37 8.80 17.86
C ALA A 174 3.09 9.17 18.61
N ALA A 175 2.55 8.24 19.40
CA ALA A 175 1.35 8.46 20.21
C ALA A 175 1.56 9.59 21.25
N SER A 176 2.68 9.59 21.95
CA SER A 176 3.03 10.61 22.95
C SER A 176 3.20 11.99 22.32
N VAL A 177 3.95 12.08 21.21
CA VAL A 177 4.13 13.34 20.48
C VAL A 177 2.78 13.84 19.94
N PHE A 178 1.95 12.94 19.40
CA PHE A 178 0.64 13.31 18.88
C PHE A 178 -0.32 13.74 19.98
N TRP A 179 -0.27 13.09 21.15
CA TRP A 179 -1.09 13.49 22.31
C TRP A 179 -0.80 14.93 22.73
N ILE A 180 0.49 15.33 22.75
CA ILE A 180 0.94 16.67 23.13
C ILE A 180 0.65 17.69 22.03
N THR A 181 0.89 17.33 20.76
CA THR A 181 0.86 18.29 19.65
C THR A 181 -0.47 18.31 18.89
N GLY A 182 -1.22 17.23 18.92
CA GLY A 182 -2.49 17.11 18.21
C GLY A 182 -3.60 17.92 18.89
N ARG A 183 -4.42 18.60 18.08
CA ARG A 183 -5.64 19.31 18.53
C ARG A 183 -6.82 18.86 17.72
N GLU A 184 -8.00 18.82 18.32
CA GLU A 184 -9.23 18.55 17.54
C GLU A 184 -9.47 19.71 16.57
N PRO A 185 -9.76 19.45 15.29
CA PRO A 185 -10.07 20.50 14.31
C PRO A 185 -11.30 21.32 14.71
N GLU A 186 -11.20 22.64 14.60
CA GLU A 186 -12.34 23.54 14.83
C GLU A 186 -13.33 23.54 13.64
N ILE A 187 -12.80 23.29 12.43
CA ILE A 187 -13.56 23.27 11.17
C ILE A 187 -14.01 21.86 10.88
N THR A 188 -15.30 21.63 10.98
CA THR A 188 -15.91 20.33 10.65
C THR A 188 -16.50 20.38 9.25
N LEU A 189 -15.74 19.96 8.25
CA LEU A 189 -16.24 19.79 6.91
C LEU A 189 -17.27 18.64 6.88
N GLU A 190 -18.48 18.93 6.40
CA GLU A 190 -19.53 17.95 6.10
C GLU A 190 -20.19 17.17 7.25
N ARG A 191 -20.05 17.57 8.51
CA ARG A 191 -20.73 16.88 9.63
C ARG A 191 -22.28 17.01 9.62
N HIS A 192 -22.85 17.89 8.81
CA HIS A 192 -24.30 18.19 8.84
C HIS A 192 -25.18 17.22 8.06
N HIS A 193 -24.63 16.24 7.32
CA HIS A 193 -25.44 15.38 6.43
C HIS A 193 -25.58 13.92 6.87
N PHE A 194 -24.98 13.53 8.01
CA PHE A 194 -25.15 12.17 8.52
C PHE A 194 -25.91 12.20 9.85
N PRO A 195 -27.08 11.53 9.96
CA PRO A 195 -27.78 11.41 11.23
C PRO A 195 -26.86 10.74 12.26
N ILE A 196 -26.82 11.29 13.48
CA ILE A 196 -26.09 10.72 14.62
C ILE A 196 -26.53 9.27 14.77
N ILE A 197 -25.61 8.36 14.45
CA ILE A 197 -25.89 6.93 14.55
C ILE A 197 -25.74 6.55 16.01
N HIS A 198 -26.87 6.31 16.66
CA HIS A 198 -26.86 5.68 17.97
C HIS A 198 -26.23 4.28 17.87
N PHE A 199 -25.44 3.87 18.85
CA PHE A 199 -24.82 2.54 18.96
C PHE A 199 -25.83 1.37 18.75
N ARG A 200 -27.11 1.61 18.88
CA ARG A 200 -28.21 0.67 18.58
C ARG A 200 -28.34 0.28 17.10
N ASP A 201 -27.76 1.07 16.20
CA ASP A 201 -27.79 0.80 14.75
C ASP A 201 -26.50 0.10 14.25
N ALA A 202 -25.61 -0.29 15.16
CA ALA A 202 -24.35 -1.00 14.82
C ALA A 202 -24.61 -2.29 14.01
N GLU A 203 -25.73 -2.99 14.25
CA GLU A 203 -26.13 -4.16 13.45
C GLU A 203 -26.41 -3.81 11.98
N ARG A 204 -26.89 -2.60 11.68
CA ARG A 204 -27.11 -2.12 10.29
C ARG A 204 -25.80 -1.76 9.60
N PHE A 205 -24.74 -1.44 10.36
CA PHE A 205 -23.40 -1.12 9.83
C PHE A 205 -22.54 -2.35 9.55
N ILE A 206 -22.74 -3.40 10.33
CA ILE A 206 -22.06 -4.70 10.16
C ILE A 206 -22.73 -5.51 9.06
N SER A 207 -23.98 -5.15 8.66
CA SER A 207 -24.62 -5.83 7.54
C SER A 207 -23.86 -5.53 6.24
N PRO A 208 -23.48 -6.55 5.46
CA PRO A 208 -22.72 -6.36 4.21
C PRO A 208 -23.49 -5.58 3.13
N LYS A 209 -24.80 -5.36 3.30
CA LYS A 209 -25.66 -4.69 2.31
C LYS A 209 -25.28 -3.24 1.97
N PRO A 210 -25.01 -2.31 2.92
CA PRO A 210 -24.57 -0.95 2.55
C PRO A 210 -23.16 -0.89 2.00
N PHE A 211 -22.24 -1.78 2.49
CA PHE A 211 -20.87 -1.88 2.01
C PHE A 211 -20.81 -2.32 0.53
N PHE A 212 -21.63 -3.30 0.15
CA PHE A 212 -21.74 -3.76 -1.24
C PHE A 212 -22.51 -2.81 -2.16
N HIS A 213 -23.27 -1.88 -1.61
CA HIS A 213 -24.03 -0.91 -2.42
C HIS A 213 -23.17 0.30 -2.83
N TYR A 214 -22.22 0.72 -2.01
CA TYR A 214 -21.25 1.80 -2.31
C TYR A 214 -20.06 1.33 -3.13
N LEU A 215 -19.50 0.18 -2.85
CA LEU A 215 -18.71 -0.53 -3.84
C LEU A 215 -19.73 -1.03 -4.88
N HIS A 216 -19.61 -0.62 -6.10
CA HIS A 216 -20.25 -1.29 -7.23
C HIS A 216 -19.87 -2.79 -7.30
N MET A 217 -19.62 -3.40 -6.14
CA MET A 217 -19.31 -4.81 -5.94
C MET A 217 -20.46 -5.70 -6.37
N GLN A 218 -21.72 -5.23 -6.29
CA GLN A 218 -22.84 -5.92 -6.95
C GLN A 218 -22.64 -5.95 -8.47
N ARG A 219 -22.07 -4.90 -9.06
CA ARG A 219 -21.68 -4.89 -10.46
C ARG A 219 -20.43 -5.72 -10.71
N LEU A 220 -19.47 -5.74 -9.76
CA LEU A 220 -18.28 -6.59 -9.82
C LEU A 220 -18.64 -8.08 -9.62
N MET A 221 -19.58 -8.42 -8.71
CA MET A 221 -20.09 -9.79 -8.55
C MET A 221 -21.06 -10.19 -9.64
N ALA A 222 -21.84 -9.27 -10.22
CA ALA A 222 -22.58 -9.51 -11.45
C ALA A 222 -21.62 -9.73 -12.63
N PHE A 223 -20.46 -9.13 -12.57
CA PHE A 223 -19.33 -9.33 -13.49
C PHE A 223 -18.79 -10.78 -13.41
N VAL A 224 -18.63 -11.31 -12.22
CA VAL A 224 -18.19 -12.72 -12.00
C VAL A 224 -19.30 -13.72 -12.31
N ARG A 225 -20.57 -13.37 -12.08
CA ARG A 225 -21.72 -14.25 -12.25
C ARG A 225 -22.24 -14.39 -13.69
N LYS A 226 -21.90 -13.45 -14.59
CA LYS A 226 -22.25 -13.51 -16.02
C LYS A 226 -21.00 -13.33 -16.87
N PRO A 227 -20.35 -14.42 -17.32
CA PRO A 227 -19.09 -14.37 -18.08
C PRO A 227 -19.20 -13.79 -19.51
N GLN A 228 -20.37 -13.32 -19.93
CA GLN A 228 -20.56 -12.65 -21.22
C GLN A 228 -20.51 -11.12 -21.10
N ILE A 229 -19.37 -10.58 -20.62
CA ILE A 229 -19.19 -9.15 -20.63
C ILE A 229 -18.62 -8.76 -21.98
N ASP A 230 -19.43 -8.05 -22.71
CA ASP A 230 -18.94 -7.33 -23.88
C ASP A 230 -18.08 -6.14 -23.43
N VAL A 231 -16.77 -6.39 -23.35
CA VAL A 231 -15.76 -5.38 -22.96
C VAL A 231 -15.85 -4.13 -23.85
N ARG A 232 -16.49 -4.22 -25.03
CA ARG A 232 -16.69 -3.11 -25.95
C ARG A 232 -17.72 -2.10 -25.45
N ARG A 233 -18.57 -2.48 -24.48
CA ARG A 233 -19.60 -1.61 -23.90
C ARG A 233 -19.20 -0.95 -22.59
N LEU A 234 -17.98 -1.19 -22.08
CA LEU A 234 -17.51 -0.59 -20.85
C LEU A 234 -17.12 0.88 -21.10
N LYS A 235 -17.49 1.76 -20.13
CA LYS A 235 -17.08 3.16 -20.11
C LYS A 235 -15.56 3.27 -19.90
N PRO A 236 -14.87 4.35 -20.32
CA PRO A 236 -13.42 4.52 -20.18
C PRO A 236 -12.91 4.30 -18.75
N LEU A 237 -13.61 4.78 -17.73
CA LEU A 237 -13.26 4.59 -16.33
C LEU A 237 -13.35 3.12 -15.88
N GLN A 238 -14.35 2.38 -16.35
CA GLN A 238 -14.50 0.95 -16.06
C GLN A 238 -13.40 0.13 -16.72
N LEU A 239 -13.02 0.48 -17.94
CA LEU A 239 -11.88 -0.12 -18.64
C LEU A 239 -10.57 0.16 -17.89
N LEU A 240 -10.39 1.39 -17.38
CA LEU A 240 -9.22 1.72 -16.56
C LEU A 240 -9.17 0.87 -15.28
N PHE A 241 -10.28 0.72 -14.57
CA PHE A 241 -10.33 -0.09 -13.36
C PHE A 241 -10.02 -1.57 -13.65
N LEU A 242 -10.56 -2.11 -14.75
CA LEU A 242 -10.22 -3.46 -15.19
C LEU A 242 -8.73 -3.59 -15.55
N ALA A 243 -8.18 -2.63 -16.27
CA ALA A 243 -6.76 -2.58 -16.63
C ALA A 243 -5.88 -2.54 -15.38
N CYS A 244 -6.25 -1.71 -14.39
CA CYS A 244 -5.56 -1.64 -13.11
C CYS A 244 -5.69 -2.94 -12.32
N PHE A 245 -6.88 -3.53 -12.22
CA PHE A 245 -7.08 -4.81 -11.54
C PHE A 245 -6.15 -5.89 -12.09
N VAL A 246 -6.15 -6.08 -13.40
CA VAL A 246 -5.33 -7.11 -14.05
C VAL A 246 -3.83 -6.84 -13.87
N HIS A 247 -3.39 -5.60 -14.10
CA HIS A 247 -1.98 -5.24 -13.94
C HIS A 247 -1.49 -5.44 -12.51
N TRP A 248 -2.23 -4.89 -11.54
CA TRP A 248 -1.84 -4.98 -10.14
C TRP A 248 -1.94 -6.41 -9.59
N THR A 249 -2.85 -7.24 -10.12
CA THR A 249 -2.86 -8.67 -9.82
C THR A 249 -1.53 -9.33 -10.21
N GLY A 250 -1.01 -9.07 -11.42
CA GLY A 250 0.31 -9.56 -11.82
C GLY A 250 1.45 -9.01 -10.95
N ILE A 251 1.37 -7.74 -10.56
CA ILE A 251 2.38 -7.11 -9.69
C ILE A 251 2.41 -7.73 -8.29
N PHE A 252 1.26 -7.93 -7.66
CA PHE A 252 1.19 -8.54 -6.33
C PHE A 252 1.51 -10.04 -6.37
N PHE A 253 1.18 -10.70 -7.47
CA PHE A 253 1.58 -12.08 -7.73
C PHE A 253 3.11 -12.23 -7.72
N TYR A 254 3.83 -11.37 -8.44
CA TYR A 254 5.29 -11.30 -8.44
C TYR A 254 5.82 -10.87 -7.06
N GLY A 255 5.20 -9.86 -6.46
CA GLY A 255 5.69 -9.20 -5.23
C GLY A 255 5.82 -10.15 -4.04
N VAL A 256 4.92 -11.13 -3.91
CA VAL A 256 4.97 -12.10 -2.80
C VAL A 256 6.19 -13.01 -2.86
N GLY A 257 6.72 -13.28 -4.06
CA GLY A 257 7.90 -14.13 -4.26
C GLY A 257 9.23 -13.38 -4.24
N GLN A 258 9.22 -12.04 -4.30
CA GLN A 258 10.44 -11.24 -4.45
C GLN A 258 11.37 -11.37 -3.24
N THR A 259 10.86 -11.17 -2.03
CA THR A 259 11.66 -11.25 -0.79
C THR A 259 12.11 -12.68 -0.48
N PRO A 260 11.26 -13.73 -0.59
CA PRO A 260 11.72 -15.11 -0.46
C PRO A 260 12.86 -15.47 -1.42
N LEU A 261 12.73 -15.11 -2.71
CA LEU A 261 13.79 -15.38 -3.66
C LEU A 261 15.12 -14.69 -3.27
N MET A 262 15.07 -13.43 -2.78
CA MET A 262 16.28 -12.77 -2.28
C MET A 262 16.91 -13.52 -1.11
N LYS A 263 16.11 -14.09 -0.20
CA LYS A 263 16.61 -14.95 0.91
C LYS A 263 17.23 -16.23 0.38
N ASP A 264 16.59 -16.91 -0.57
CA ASP A 264 17.08 -18.15 -1.18
C ASP A 264 18.38 -17.91 -1.97
N LEU A 265 18.55 -16.71 -2.54
CA LEU A 265 19.81 -16.26 -3.14
C LEU A 265 20.93 -15.96 -2.11
N GLY A 266 20.64 -16.08 -0.81
CA GLY A 266 21.60 -15.88 0.27
C GLY A 266 21.78 -14.42 0.71
N LEU A 267 20.88 -13.50 0.33
CA LEU A 267 20.94 -12.13 0.82
C LEU A 267 20.55 -12.07 2.30
N SER A 268 21.35 -11.35 3.09
CA SER A 268 21.02 -11.09 4.50
C SER A 268 19.82 -10.15 4.64
N ASP A 269 19.16 -10.20 5.80
CA ASP A 269 18.01 -9.32 6.10
C ASP A 269 18.38 -7.85 5.96
N SER A 270 19.57 -7.46 6.41
CA SER A 270 20.09 -6.10 6.28
C SER A 270 20.21 -5.66 4.81
N VAL A 271 20.71 -6.54 3.93
CA VAL A 271 20.81 -6.23 2.50
C VAL A 271 19.42 -6.07 1.86
N ILE A 272 18.46 -6.94 2.21
CA ILE A 272 17.09 -6.86 1.72
C ILE A 272 16.43 -5.55 2.17
N LEU A 273 16.61 -5.15 3.43
CA LEU A 273 16.12 -3.88 3.96
C LEU A 273 16.80 -2.68 3.27
N ALA A 274 18.11 -2.76 3.00
CA ALA A 274 18.86 -1.74 2.26
C ALA A 274 18.33 -1.56 0.83
N ILE A 275 18.05 -2.66 0.11
CA ILE A 275 17.44 -2.62 -1.22
C ILE A 275 16.08 -1.91 -1.15
N ASN A 276 15.26 -2.22 -0.14
CA ASN A 276 13.95 -1.56 0.04
C ASN A 276 14.09 -0.08 0.41
N ALA A 277 15.07 0.31 1.23
CA ALA A 277 15.38 1.71 1.50
C ALA A 277 15.75 2.44 0.20
N LEU A 278 16.65 1.86 -0.59
CA LEU A 278 17.09 2.44 -1.86
C LEU A 278 15.95 2.58 -2.87
N THR A 279 15.03 1.60 -2.96
CA THR A 279 13.85 1.69 -3.82
C THR A 279 12.92 2.83 -3.40
N ASN A 280 12.72 3.06 -2.11
CA ASN A 280 11.91 4.19 -1.61
C ASN A 280 12.57 5.54 -1.93
N VAL A 281 13.89 5.66 -1.79
CA VAL A 281 14.64 6.86 -2.20
C VAL A 281 14.53 7.07 -3.70
N ALA A 282 14.72 6.02 -4.51
CA ALA A 282 14.60 6.09 -5.97
C ALA A 282 13.18 6.51 -6.41
N SER A 283 12.14 6.00 -5.73
CA SER A 283 10.75 6.43 -5.96
C SER A 283 10.57 7.93 -5.68
N ALA A 284 11.06 8.41 -4.55
CA ALA A 284 10.96 9.83 -4.18
C ALA A 284 11.68 10.72 -5.20
N VAL A 285 12.88 10.35 -5.62
CA VAL A 285 13.64 11.06 -6.68
C VAL A 285 12.89 11.03 -8.00
N ALA A 286 12.31 9.89 -8.38
CA ALA A 286 11.55 9.75 -9.61
C ALA A 286 10.30 10.66 -9.61
N PHE A 287 9.55 10.72 -8.51
CA PHE A 287 8.41 11.65 -8.37
C PHE A 287 8.82 13.11 -8.54
N ILE A 288 9.95 13.52 -7.95
CA ILE A 288 10.41 14.91 -7.98
C ILE A 288 11.03 15.29 -9.33
N LYS A 289 11.84 14.40 -9.94
CA LYS A 289 12.67 14.73 -11.10
C LYS A 289 12.10 14.23 -12.42
N ILE A 290 11.47 13.06 -12.44
CA ILE A 290 11.05 12.40 -13.69
C ILE A 290 9.61 12.76 -14.04
N VAL A 291 8.70 12.77 -13.07
CA VAL A 291 7.28 13.08 -13.33
C VAL A 291 7.07 14.44 -14.01
N PRO A 292 7.72 15.54 -13.59
CA PRO A 292 7.57 16.83 -14.28
C PRO A 292 8.03 16.85 -15.74
N LEU A 293 8.86 15.88 -16.14
CA LEU A 293 9.37 15.76 -17.52
C LEU A 293 8.43 14.95 -18.43
N MET A 294 7.37 14.36 -17.88
CA MET A 294 6.41 13.54 -18.63
C MET A 294 5.59 14.42 -19.57
N LYS A 295 5.79 14.24 -20.87
CA LYS A 295 5.07 14.95 -21.94
C LYS A 295 3.76 14.23 -22.32
N HIS A 296 2.90 14.93 -23.06
CA HIS A 296 1.48 14.76 -23.28
C HIS A 296 0.94 13.41 -23.80
N ASP A 297 1.74 12.45 -24.25
CA ASP A 297 1.22 11.15 -24.73
C ASP A 297 1.18 10.11 -23.61
N HIS A 298 0.19 10.25 -22.73
CA HIS A 298 0.00 9.35 -21.59
C HIS A 298 -0.26 7.90 -22.00
N LYS A 299 -0.96 7.65 -23.10
CA LYS A 299 -1.30 6.30 -23.59
C LYS A 299 -0.08 5.52 -24.05
N ARG A 300 0.77 6.14 -24.86
CA ARG A 300 2.02 5.53 -25.35
C ARG A 300 2.99 5.29 -24.21
N LEU A 301 3.11 6.26 -23.31
CA LEU A 301 3.94 6.15 -22.12
C LEU A 301 3.51 4.97 -21.27
N LEU A 302 2.22 4.84 -20.93
CA LEU A 302 1.68 3.73 -20.14
C LEU A 302 2.01 2.38 -20.76
N LYS A 303 1.81 2.20 -22.07
CA LYS A 303 2.14 0.95 -22.77
C LYS A 303 3.63 0.62 -22.63
N ASN A 304 4.51 1.57 -22.89
CA ASN A 304 5.95 1.37 -22.80
C ASN A 304 6.38 1.04 -21.37
N VAL A 305 5.82 1.72 -20.38
CA VAL A 305 6.11 1.46 -18.96
C VAL A 305 5.63 0.07 -18.54
N VAL A 306 4.45 -0.36 -18.98
CA VAL A 306 3.95 -1.73 -18.71
C VAL A 306 4.89 -2.77 -19.32
N VAL A 307 5.31 -2.60 -20.59
CA VAL A 307 6.27 -3.50 -21.25
C VAL A 307 7.59 -3.55 -20.48
N SER A 308 8.11 -2.39 -20.08
CA SER A 308 9.36 -2.33 -19.29
C SER A 308 9.23 -3.05 -17.95
N ARG A 309 8.12 -2.86 -17.22
CA ARG A 309 7.87 -3.56 -15.96
C ARG A 309 7.75 -5.07 -16.15
N VAL A 310 7.06 -5.50 -17.22
CA VAL A 310 6.97 -6.92 -17.57
C VAL A 310 8.37 -7.49 -17.87
N GLY A 311 9.20 -6.75 -18.62
CA GLY A 311 10.61 -7.13 -18.86
C GLY A 311 11.41 -7.28 -17.56
N LEU A 312 11.20 -6.39 -16.57
CA LEU A 312 11.85 -6.50 -15.26
C LEU A 312 11.35 -7.72 -14.47
N ILE A 313 10.06 -8.05 -14.51
CA ILE A 313 9.53 -9.27 -13.88
C ILE A 313 10.13 -10.52 -14.53
N LEU A 314 10.28 -10.53 -15.86
CA LEU A 314 10.98 -11.62 -16.56
C LEU A 314 12.47 -11.66 -16.20
N GLY A 315 13.11 -10.52 -15.96
CA GLY A 315 14.44 -10.45 -15.38
C GLY A 315 14.52 -11.15 -14.01
N TRP A 316 13.53 -10.95 -13.15
CA TRP A 316 13.42 -11.68 -11.88
C TRP A 316 13.21 -13.19 -12.09
N ALA A 317 12.49 -13.61 -13.12
CA ALA A 317 12.26 -15.02 -13.45
C ALA A 317 13.56 -15.77 -13.83
N THR A 318 14.62 -15.06 -14.23
CA THR A 318 15.93 -15.67 -14.53
C THR A 318 16.81 -15.86 -13.30
N LEU A 319 16.57 -15.14 -12.20
CA LEU A 319 17.41 -15.17 -11.01
C LEU A 319 17.53 -16.56 -10.33
N PRO A 320 16.49 -17.43 -10.33
CA PRO A 320 16.61 -18.77 -9.75
C PRO A 320 17.73 -19.61 -10.40
N ILE A 321 18.14 -19.29 -11.63
CA ILE A 321 19.27 -19.96 -12.30
C ILE A 321 20.58 -19.77 -11.51
N PHE A 322 20.72 -18.63 -10.82
CA PHE A 322 21.90 -18.31 -10.02
C PHE A 322 21.92 -19.02 -8.65
N LEU A 323 20.83 -19.65 -8.23
CA LEU A 323 20.81 -20.51 -7.03
C LEU A 323 21.75 -21.72 -7.19
N VAL A 324 21.96 -22.16 -8.42
CA VAL A 324 22.76 -23.35 -8.75
C VAL A 324 24.24 -22.99 -9.03
N ARG A 325 24.52 -21.73 -9.37
CA ARG A 325 25.87 -21.28 -9.77
C ARG A 325 26.31 -20.12 -8.90
N PRO A 326 27.47 -20.20 -8.21
CA PRO A 326 27.99 -19.08 -7.46
C PRO A 326 28.34 -17.95 -8.43
N PHE A 327 27.67 -16.81 -8.26
CA PHE A 327 27.84 -15.64 -9.09
C PHE A 327 28.08 -14.40 -8.22
N SER A 328 29.19 -13.74 -8.42
CA SER A 328 29.62 -12.59 -7.61
C SER A 328 28.67 -11.37 -7.68
N LEU A 329 27.82 -11.31 -8.72
CA LEU A 329 26.89 -10.21 -8.95
C LEU A 329 25.46 -10.49 -8.43
N VAL A 330 25.25 -11.57 -7.69
CA VAL A 330 23.93 -11.94 -7.10
C VAL A 330 23.30 -10.80 -6.30
N PHE A 331 24.07 -9.93 -5.69
CA PHE A 331 23.58 -8.78 -4.94
C PHE A 331 23.16 -7.60 -5.84
N VAL A 332 23.86 -7.40 -6.96
CA VAL A 332 23.65 -6.25 -7.85
C VAL A 332 22.37 -6.38 -8.67
N PHE A 333 22.07 -7.58 -9.16
CA PHE A 333 20.91 -7.82 -10.00
C PHE A 333 19.56 -7.56 -9.30
N PRO A 334 19.26 -8.16 -8.12
CA PRO A 334 18.03 -7.87 -7.38
C PRO A 334 17.89 -6.39 -7.04
N MET A 335 18.97 -5.72 -6.68
CA MET A 335 18.99 -4.29 -6.40
C MET A 335 18.64 -3.46 -7.62
N ALA A 336 19.31 -3.70 -8.76
CA ALA A 336 19.07 -2.98 -9.99
C ALA A 336 17.64 -3.19 -10.51
N LEU A 337 17.15 -4.43 -10.49
CA LEU A 337 15.80 -4.77 -10.90
C LEU A 337 14.75 -4.11 -9.98
N SER A 338 14.96 -4.12 -8.66
CA SER A 338 14.05 -3.49 -7.69
C SER A 338 13.97 -1.97 -7.87
N VAL A 339 15.11 -1.31 -8.02
CA VAL A 339 15.19 0.15 -8.22
C VAL A 339 14.53 0.53 -9.56
N ALA A 340 14.86 -0.16 -10.66
CA ALA A 340 14.25 0.09 -11.95
C ALA A 340 12.73 -0.13 -11.90
N PHE A 341 12.26 -1.21 -11.26
CA PHE A 341 10.86 -1.53 -11.12
C PHE A 341 10.09 -0.43 -10.39
N THR A 342 10.68 0.17 -9.36
CA THR A 342 10.07 1.25 -8.56
C THR A 342 10.03 2.58 -9.34
N ILE A 343 11.05 2.88 -10.14
CA ILE A 343 11.02 4.06 -11.04
C ILE A 343 9.85 3.92 -12.03
N PHE A 344 9.69 2.76 -12.65
CA PHE A 344 8.57 2.51 -13.56
C PHE A 344 7.20 2.48 -12.85
N TYR A 345 7.14 2.15 -11.54
CA TYR A 345 5.92 2.31 -10.75
C TYR A 345 5.48 3.78 -10.70
N THR A 346 6.39 4.69 -10.46
CA THR A 346 6.10 6.12 -10.42
C THR A 346 5.55 6.62 -11.77
N LEU A 347 6.13 6.13 -12.87
CA LEU A 347 5.73 6.51 -14.24
C LEU A 347 4.37 5.95 -14.67
N ILE A 348 3.93 4.82 -14.12
CA ILE A 348 2.59 4.27 -14.41
C ILE A 348 1.52 4.87 -13.52
N TRP A 349 1.85 5.17 -12.25
CA TRP A 349 0.90 5.62 -11.25
C TRP A 349 0.30 6.99 -11.56
N MET A 350 1.14 7.94 -11.96
CA MET A 350 0.71 9.32 -12.22
C MET A 350 -0.29 9.45 -13.37
N PRO A 351 -0.05 8.89 -14.56
CA PRO A 351 -1.04 8.93 -15.64
C PRO A 351 -2.36 8.24 -15.29
N ILE A 352 -2.32 7.12 -14.57
CA ILE A 352 -3.53 6.42 -14.13
C ILE A 352 -4.36 7.30 -13.21
N MET A 353 -3.72 7.91 -12.20
CA MET A 353 -4.39 8.81 -11.27
C MET A 353 -4.95 10.05 -11.95
N THR A 354 -4.16 10.69 -12.81
CA THR A 354 -4.59 11.88 -13.56
C THR A 354 -5.79 11.56 -14.42
N PHE A 355 -5.75 10.45 -15.17
CA PHE A 355 -6.86 10.04 -16.02
C PHE A 355 -8.11 9.67 -15.19
N ALA A 356 -7.96 8.92 -14.11
CA ALA A 356 -9.09 8.57 -13.24
C ALA A 356 -9.80 9.82 -12.69
N ILE A 357 -9.02 10.81 -12.24
CA ILE A 357 -9.55 12.07 -11.71
C ILE A 357 -10.20 12.92 -12.82
N SER A 358 -9.64 12.93 -14.03
CA SER A 358 -10.19 13.69 -15.17
C SER A 358 -11.54 13.16 -15.65
N GLN A 359 -11.78 11.85 -15.50
CA GLN A 359 -13.06 11.21 -15.84
C GLN A 359 -14.13 11.31 -14.74
N ALA A 360 -13.74 11.79 -13.56
CA ALA A 360 -14.62 11.92 -12.43
C ALA A 360 -15.44 13.23 -12.48
N PRO A 361 -16.74 13.22 -12.15
CA PRO A 361 -17.50 14.46 -11.89
C PRO A 361 -16.83 15.28 -10.78
N GLU A 362 -16.94 16.62 -10.83
CA GLU A 362 -16.20 17.51 -9.90
C GLU A 362 -16.42 17.19 -8.42
N HIS A 363 -17.63 16.81 -8.04
CA HIS A 363 -17.97 16.46 -6.65
C HIS A 363 -17.65 14.99 -6.27
N HIS A 364 -17.15 14.16 -7.20
CA HIS A 364 -16.93 12.73 -6.98
C HIS A 364 -15.46 12.28 -7.18
N LYS A 365 -14.53 13.22 -7.31
CA LYS A 365 -13.09 12.91 -7.54
C LYS A 365 -12.50 12.03 -6.44
N GLY A 366 -12.84 12.30 -5.18
CA GLY A 366 -12.41 11.48 -4.04
C GLY A 366 -13.00 10.06 -4.04
N VAL A 367 -14.28 9.93 -4.47
CA VAL A 367 -14.94 8.62 -4.60
C VAL A 367 -14.24 7.77 -5.64
N VAL A 368 -13.97 8.32 -6.83
CA VAL A 368 -13.26 7.60 -7.92
C VAL A 368 -11.85 7.18 -7.49
N GLN A 369 -11.14 8.03 -6.74
CA GLN A 369 -9.84 7.66 -6.18
C GLN A 369 -9.95 6.51 -5.16
N GLY A 370 -10.94 6.55 -4.30
CA GLY A 370 -11.23 5.48 -3.34
C GLY A 370 -11.60 4.16 -4.02
N GLU A 371 -12.41 4.21 -5.09
CA GLU A 371 -12.75 3.05 -5.91
C GLU A 371 -11.51 2.43 -6.58
N LEU A 372 -10.63 3.26 -7.14
CA LEU A 372 -9.37 2.81 -7.75
C LEU A 372 -8.48 2.10 -6.72
N LEU A 373 -8.31 2.68 -5.53
CA LEU A 373 -7.53 2.06 -4.46
C LEU A 373 -8.15 0.74 -3.98
N SER A 374 -9.47 0.65 -3.92
CA SER A 374 -10.19 -0.58 -3.57
C SER A 374 -10.00 -1.68 -4.62
N VAL A 375 -10.00 -1.32 -5.90
CA VAL A 375 -9.70 -2.24 -7.01
C VAL A 375 -8.27 -2.78 -6.89
N ILE A 376 -7.31 -1.92 -6.57
CA ILE A 376 -5.91 -2.32 -6.37
C ILE A 376 -5.75 -3.21 -5.14
N ALA A 377 -6.44 -2.92 -4.05
CA ALA A 377 -6.41 -3.76 -2.86
C ALA A 377 -7.03 -5.15 -3.12
N LEU A 378 -8.12 -5.22 -3.91
CA LEU A 378 -8.69 -6.49 -4.36
C LEU A 378 -7.71 -7.27 -5.26
N ALA A 379 -7.00 -6.57 -6.15
CA ALA A 379 -5.94 -7.16 -6.97
C ALA A 379 -4.80 -7.72 -6.09
N ASN A 380 -4.50 -7.07 -4.96
CA ASN A 380 -3.54 -7.59 -3.98
C ASN A 380 -4.03 -8.91 -3.36
N VAL A 381 -5.27 -8.97 -2.88
CA VAL A 381 -5.83 -10.22 -2.32
C VAL A 381 -5.72 -11.36 -3.33
N VAL A 382 -6.16 -11.16 -4.57
CA VAL A 382 -6.14 -12.18 -5.61
C VAL A 382 -4.71 -12.53 -6.03
N GLY A 383 -3.90 -11.51 -6.33
CA GLY A 383 -2.54 -11.67 -6.85
C GLY A 383 -1.60 -12.35 -5.84
N SER A 384 -1.60 -11.90 -4.58
CA SER A 384 -0.71 -12.46 -3.56
C SER A 384 -1.11 -13.90 -3.18
N THR A 385 -2.42 -14.19 -3.08
CA THR A 385 -2.88 -15.55 -2.78
C THR A 385 -2.52 -16.53 -3.89
N ILE A 386 -2.88 -16.22 -5.14
CA ILE A 386 -2.61 -17.10 -6.29
C ILE A 386 -1.10 -17.16 -6.53
N GLY A 387 -0.39 -16.02 -6.44
CA GLY A 387 1.04 -15.96 -6.60
C GLY A 387 1.80 -16.79 -5.59
N GLY A 388 1.40 -16.70 -4.32
CA GLY A 388 1.98 -17.51 -3.25
C GLY A 388 1.82 -19.01 -3.51
N LEU A 389 0.63 -19.46 -3.87
CA LEU A 389 0.36 -20.86 -4.20
C LEU A 389 1.16 -21.32 -5.42
N VAL A 390 1.12 -20.58 -6.53
CA VAL A 390 1.79 -20.98 -7.77
C VAL A 390 3.31 -21.05 -7.56
N ILE A 391 3.91 -20.05 -6.89
CA ILE A 391 5.36 -20.05 -6.62
C ILE A 391 5.75 -21.23 -5.73
N THR A 392 4.95 -21.55 -4.71
CA THR A 392 5.22 -22.68 -3.81
C THR A 392 5.19 -24.03 -4.53
N TYR A 393 4.24 -24.25 -5.44
CA TYR A 393 4.08 -25.53 -6.12
C TYR A 393 4.88 -25.65 -7.43
N PHE A 394 5.08 -24.55 -8.17
CA PHE A 394 5.69 -24.57 -9.51
C PHE A 394 7.04 -23.80 -9.58
N GLY A 395 7.45 -23.18 -8.45
CA GLY A 395 8.71 -22.44 -8.36
C GLY A 395 8.63 -20.99 -8.88
N TYR A 396 9.69 -20.23 -8.58
CA TYR A 396 9.77 -18.79 -8.86
C TYR A 396 9.69 -18.45 -10.34
N THR A 397 10.41 -19.19 -11.20
CA THR A 397 10.45 -18.91 -12.63
C THR A 397 9.06 -18.98 -13.26
N VAL A 398 8.32 -20.07 -13.00
CA VAL A 398 6.94 -20.23 -13.51
C VAL A 398 6.03 -19.14 -12.95
N GLY A 399 6.13 -18.88 -11.63
CA GLY A 399 5.35 -17.84 -10.98
C GLY A 399 5.58 -16.45 -11.58
N PHE A 400 6.82 -16.05 -11.78
CA PHE A 400 7.13 -14.73 -12.33
C PHE A 400 6.78 -14.60 -13.81
N VAL A 401 6.93 -15.67 -14.60
CA VAL A 401 6.46 -15.66 -16.00
C VAL A 401 4.94 -15.49 -16.05
N LEU A 402 4.19 -16.21 -15.23
CA LEU A 402 2.73 -16.03 -15.16
C LEU A 402 2.34 -14.63 -14.68
N ALA A 403 3.02 -14.10 -13.68
CA ALA A 403 2.82 -12.73 -13.21
C ALA A 403 3.05 -11.69 -14.32
N ALA A 404 4.11 -11.88 -15.11
CA ALA A 404 4.42 -11.04 -16.27
C ALA A 404 3.34 -11.10 -17.34
N LEU A 405 2.85 -12.30 -17.66
CA LEU A 405 1.76 -12.50 -18.63
C LEU A 405 0.46 -11.84 -18.16
N ILE A 406 0.09 -11.99 -16.88
CA ILE A 406 -1.09 -11.34 -16.30
C ILE A 406 -0.93 -9.81 -16.38
N ALA A 407 0.21 -9.25 -15.96
CA ALA A 407 0.46 -7.81 -16.00
C ALA A 407 0.40 -7.25 -17.44
N LEU A 408 0.84 -8.02 -18.43
CA LEU A 408 0.84 -7.65 -19.84
C LEU A 408 -0.57 -7.47 -20.40
N LEU A 409 -1.57 -8.18 -19.88
CA LEU A 409 -2.97 -8.05 -20.31
C LEU A 409 -3.56 -6.65 -20.12
N MET A 410 -2.90 -5.78 -19.38
CA MET A 410 -3.26 -4.37 -19.28
C MET A 410 -3.18 -3.66 -20.66
N ILE A 411 -2.23 -4.04 -21.52
CA ILE A 411 -1.98 -3.36 -22.79
C ILE A 411 -3.18 -3.38 -23.74
N PRO A 412 -3.79 -4.56 -24.06
CA PRO A 412 -4.95 -4.59 -24.93
C PRO A 412 -6.16 -3.85 -24.34
N ILE A 413 -6.29 -3.78 -23.02
CA ILE A 413 -7.37 -3.03 -22.36
C ILE A 413 -7.15 -1.52 -22.49
N ILE A 414 -5.95 -1.02 -22.18
CA ILE A 414 -5.60 0.40 -22.34
C ILE A 414 -5.66 0.85 -23.80
N SER A 415 -5.37 -0.04 -24.74
CA SER A 415 -5.45 0.29 -26.17
C SER A 415 -6.84 0.74 -26.60
N ARG A 416 -7.89 0.32 -25.88
CA ARG A 416 -9.29 0.66 -26.13
C ARG A 416 -9.76 1.92 -25.41
N ILE A 417 -8.92 2.53 -24.59
CA ILE A 417 -9.23 3.77 -23.86
C ILE A 417 -8.64 4.92 -24.66
N ASP A 418 -9.45 5.92 -24.98
CA ASP A 418 -8.96 7.19 -25.52
C ASP A 418 -8.49 8.06 -24.35
N MET A 419 -7.20 8.02 -24.08
CA MET A 419 -6.51 8.90 -23.14
C MET A 419 -5.94 10.06 -23.94
N ILE A 420 -6.47 11.24 -23.73
CA ILE A 420 -5.97 12.49 -24.30
C ILE A 420 -4.79 12.99 -23.49
#